data_cd057e8c4be8766713e293f9d5fd5f0d
#
_entry.id   cd057e8c4be8766713e293f9d5fd5f0d
#
_cell.length_a   1.000
_cell.length_b   1.000
_cell.length_c   1.000
_cell.angle_alpha   90.00
_cell.angle_beta   90.00
_cell.angle_gamma   90.00
#
_symmetry.space_group_name_H-M   'P 1'
#
loop_
_entity.id
_entity.type
_entity.pdbx_description
1 polymer ?
#
loop_
_entity_poly.entity_id
_entity_poly.type
_entity_poly.pdbx_seq_one_letter_code
_entity_poly.pdbx_strand_id
1 'polypeptide(L)'
;MGKIVGGFLVPHDPVMFVAPEAPAPAVRERMWNAFKTCAARLAELAPTSVVIVGADHYMLFGTGCLPSYLIGTGDVDGPLDAMPGLKRGVIPNSEALASHIASAGHASGFDWAVARALTVDHAIGIPNQLMVQPMREAGHAVGTIPVYLAAGVDPYIRMARAIQVGRQIRDAVNAYSENEQVVVIGSGGISHWVGTAEMGRVNEAFDREILAYAERNDLQALAALSDEYILANGGNGGMEIRNWACAMGALEGARGEIIAYEAVPEWVTGLGFVQLHLQ
;
A
#
# COMPACT_ATOMS: atom_id res chain seq x y z
N MET A 1 15.85 -12.41 -15.11
CA MET A 1 16.11 -11.80 -13.80
C MET A 1 14.92 -10.91 -13.46
N GLY A 2 14.53 -10.93 -12.20
CA GLY A 2 13.47 -10.06 -11.71
C GLY A 2 13.86 -8.58 -11.81
N LYS A 3 12.89 -7.70 -11.97
CA LYS A 3 13.06 -6.25 -11.92
C LYS A 3 11.78 -5.57 -11.44
N ILE A 4 11.92 -4.50 -10.68
CA ILE A 4 10.81 -3.59 -10.42
C ILE A 4 10.64 -2.70 -11.66
N VAL A 5 9.41 -2.55 -12.15
CA VAL A 5 9.10 -1.80 -13.38
C VAL A 5 8.33 -0.51 -13.12
N GLY A 6 7.86 -0.29 -11.90
CA GLY A 6 7.16 0.92 -11.47
C GLY A 6 6.41 0.69 -10.18
N GLY A 7 5.69 1.69 -9.71
CA GLY A 7 4.89 1.58 -8.49
C GLY A 7 3.77 2.61 -8.41
N PHE A 8 2.94 2.42 -7.39
CA PHE A 8 1.83 3.32 -7.09
C PHE A 8 1.71 3.55 -5.59
N LEU A 9 1.23 4.71 -5.22
CA LEU A 9 0.78 5.05 -3.88
C LEU A 9 -0.70 5.37 -3.97
N VAL A 10 -1.53 4.61 -3.27
CA VAL A 10 -3.00 4.71 -3.41
C VAL A 10 -3.69 4.55 -2.06
N PRO A 11 -4.88 5.11 -1.88
CA PRO A 11 -5.65 4.90 -0.66
C PRO A 11 -6.27 3.49 -0.64
N HIS A 12 -6.71 3.07 0.57
CA HIS A 12 -7.52 1.86 0.75
C HIS A 12 -8.75 2.13 1.64
N ASP A 13 -9.33 3.30 1.52
CA ASP A 13 -10.43 3.75 2.38
C ASP A 13 -11.69 2.88 2.24
N PRO A 14 -12.10 2.15 3.30
CA PRO A 14 -13.29 1.29 3.26
C PRO A 14 -14.59 2.09 3.21
N VAL A 15 -14.59 3.36 3.64
CA VAL A 15 -15.80 4.21 3.64
C VAL A 15 -16.28 4.49 2.22
N MET A 16 -15.39 4.44 1.21
CA MET A 16 -15.76 4.47 -0.21
C MET A 16 -16.76 3.37 -0.59
N PHE A 17 -16.74 2.25 0.10
CA PHE A 17 -17.65 1.09 -0.13
C PHE A 17 -18.84 1.09 0.80
N VAL A 18 -18.68 1.54 2.04
CA VAL A 18 -19.75 1.54 3.06
C VAL A 18 -20.71 2.71 2.84
N ALA A 19 -20.20 3.87 2.46
CA ALA A 19 -20.98 5.08 2.22
C ALA A 19 -20.61 5.73 0.86
N PRO A 20 -20.80 4.99 -0.27
CA PRO A 20 -20.29 5.44 -1.58
C PRO A 20 -20.94 6.74 -2.05
N GLU A 21 -22.15 7.05 -1.58
CA GLU A 21 -22.90 8.24 -1.98
C GLU A 21 -22.67 9.47 -1.07
N ALA A 22 -21.87 9.35 -0.01
CA ALA A 22 -21.71 10.42 0.97
C ALA A 22 -21.08 11.70 0.39
N PRO A 23 -20.01 11.66 -0.41
CA PRO A 23 -19.44 12.87 -1.02
C PRO A 23 -20.24 13.35 -2.24
N ALA A 24 -20.01 14.59 -2.65
CA ALA A 24 -20.59 15.15 -3.87
C ALA A 24 -20.27 14.30 -5.11
N PRO A 25 -21.19 14.17 -6.09
CA PRO A 25 -21.01 13.29 -7.26
C PRO A 25 -19.69 13.52 -8.00
N ALA A 26 -19.27 14.77 -8.19
CA ALA A 26 -18.03 15.10 -8.87
C ALA A 26 -16.78 14.63 -8.13
N VAL A 27 -16.79 14.62 -6.78
CA VAL A 27 -15.69 14.10 -5.95
C VAL A 27 -15.60 12.59 -6.10
N ARG A 28 -16.73 11.90 -5.96
CA ARG A 28 -16.81 10.45 -6.14
C ARG A 28 -16.29 10.01 -7.49
N GLU A 29 -16.75 10.65 -8.54
CA GLU A 29 -16.34 10.36 -9.93
C GLU A 29 -14.82 10.54 -10.10
N ARG A 30 -14.24 11.61 -9.57
CA ARG A 30 -12.78 11.83 -9.62
C ARG A 30 -12.01 10.71 -8.92
N MET A 31 -12.42 10.30 -7.72
CA MET A 31 -11.72 9.25 -6.95
C MET A 31 -11.83 7.87 -7.61
N TRP A 32 -13.02 7.49 -8.07
CA TRP A 32 -13.18 6.23 -8.81
C TRP A 32 -12.42 6.25 -10.15
N ASN A 33 -12.37 7.38 -10.84
CA ASN A 33 -11.58 7.53 -12.07
C ASN A 33 -10.07 7.51 -11.79
N ALA A 34 -9.61 8.00 -10.64
CA ALA A 34 -8.22 7.87 -10.23
C ALA A 34 -7.81 6.41 -10.09
N PHE A 35 -8.61 5.55 -9.44
CA PHE A 35 -8.37 4.11 -9.40
C PHE A 35 -8.35 3.48 -10.79
N LYS A 36 -9.31 3.83 -11.66
CA LYS A 36 -9.33 3.33 -13.05
C LYS A 36 -8.08 3.73 -13.83
N THR A 37 -7.61 4.97 -13.63
CA THR A 37 -6.36 5.47 -14.24
C THR A 37 -5.17 4.67 -13.73
N CYS A 38 -5.08 4.45 -12.40
CA CYS A 38 -4.02 3.61 -11.83
C CYS A 38 -4.06 2.18 -12.37
N ALA A 39 -5.24 1.57 -12.48
CA ALA A 39 -5.40 0.22 -13.04
C ALA A 39 -4.97 0.13 -14.51
N ALA A 40 -5.35 1.13 -15.34
CA ALA A 40 -4.94 1.19 -16.74
C ALA A 40 -3.41 1.32 -16.88
N ARG A 41 -2.79 2.23 -16.11
CA ARG A 41 -1.34 2.43 -16.10
C ARG A 41 -0.58 1.21 -15.52
N LEU A 42 -1.17 0.51 -14.55
CA LEU A 42 -0.63 -0.76 -14.06
C LEU A 42 -0.60 -1.80 -15.17
N ALA A 43 -1.68 -1.92 -15.95
CA ALA A 43 -1.75 -2.85 -17.07
C ALA A 43 -0.71 -2.53 -18.17
N GLU A 44 -0.42 -1.25 -18.44
CA GLU A 44 0.63 -0.82 -19.37
C GLU A 44 2.03 -1.26 -18.94
N LEU A 45 2.29 -1.36 -17.62
CA LEU A 45 3.56 -1.89 -17.08
C LEU A 45 3.69 -3.41 -17.24
N ALA A 46 2.60 -4.10 -17.57
CA ALA A 46 2.52 -5.54 -17.78
C ALA A 46 3.25 -6.38 -16.70
N PRO A 47 2.96 -6.17 -15.40
CA PRO A 47 3.63 -6.91 -14.34
C PRO A 47 3.21 -8.39 -14.35
N THR A 48 4.13 -9.26 -13.92
CA THR A 48 3.84 -10.65 -13.58
C THR A 48 3.50 -10.81 -12.10
N SER A 49 3.97 -9.86 -11.27
CA SER A 49 3.75 -9.84 -9.82
C SER A 49 3.53 -8.42 -9.32
N VAL A 50 2.63 -8.26 -8.36
CA VAL A 50 2.37 -6.99 -7.68
C VAL A 50 2.58 -7.18 -6.18
N VAL A 51 3.53 -6.45 -5.59
CA VAL A 51 3.69 -6.36 -4.14
C VAL A 51 2.79 -5.25 -3.63
N ILE A 52 1.86 -5.57 -2.74
CA ILE A 52 1.00 -4.57 -2.09
C ILE A 52 1.41 -4.46 -0.63
N VAL A 53 1.85 -3.27 -0.24
CA VAL A 53 2.26 -2.95 1.14
C VAL A 53 1.11 -2.24 1.83
N GLY A 54 0.58 -2.82 2.89
CA GLY A 54 -0.53 -2.31 3.68
C GLY A 54 -0.27 -2.36 5.18
N ALA A 55 -1.22 -1.88 5.96
CA ALA A 55 -1.25 -1.95 7.42
C ALA A 55 -2.37 -2.89 7.87
N ASP A 56 -2.19 -3.57 9.00
CA ASP A 56 -3.28 -4.30 9.66
C ASP A 56 -4.14 -3.33 10.48
N HIS A 57 -5.45 -3.49 10.38
CA HIS A 57 -6.45 -2.68 11.08
C HIS A 57 -7.03 -3.40 12.31
N TYR A 58 -6.20 -4.05 13.12
CA TYR A 58 -6.62 -4.94 14.22
C TYR A 58 -7.48 -6.14 13.78
N MET A 59 -7.37 -6.50 12.49
CA MET A 59 -8.20 -7.54 11.88
C MET A 59 -7.52 -8.90 11.86
N LEU A 60 -6.19 -8.92 11.58
CA LEU A 60 -5.43 -10.15 11.41
C LEU A 60 -4.68 -10.55 12.68
N PHE A 61 -3.99 -9.60 13.32
CA PHE A 61 -3.03 -9.91 14.37
C PHE A 61 -3.52 -9.54 15.77
N GLY A 62 -4.34 -8.51 15.90
CA GLY A 62 -4.76 -7.98 17.20
C GLY A 62 -3.57 -7.52 18.05
N THR A 63 -3.84 -7.09 19.29
CA THR A 63 -2.81 -6.58 20.21
C THR A 63 -1.94 -7.65 20.86
N GLY A 64 -2.32 -8.93 20.73
CA GLY A 64 -1.60 -10.06 21.36
C GLY A 64 -0.37 -10.53 20.59
N CYS A 65 -0.28 -10.21 19.29
CA CYS A 65 0.86 -10.59 18.43
C CYS A 65 0.91 -9.63 17.23
N LEU A 66 1.88 -8.74 17.22
CA LEU A 66 2.06 -7.73 16.20
C LEU A 66 3.45 -7.86 15.57
N PRO A 67 3.57 -8.47 14.38
CA PRO A 67 4.84 -8.47 13.66
C PRO A 67 5.14 -7.05 13.14
N SER A 68 6.39 -6.60 13.27
CA SER A 68 6.81 -5.29 12.73
C SER A 68 6.62 -5.21 11.21
N TYR A 69 6.84 -6.34 10.52
CA TYR A 69 6.52 -6.52 9.09
C TYR A 69 6.35 -8.01 8.80
N LEU A 70 5.45 -8.31 7.87
CA LEU A 70 5.08 -9.67 7.48
C LEU A 70 4.93 -9.75 5.96
N ILE A 71 5.24 -10.93 5.40
CA ILE A 71 5.01 -11.26 3.99
C ILE A 71 4.18 -12.54 3.87
N GLY A 72 3.18 -12.54 3.00
CA GLY A 72 2.41 -13.72 2.63
C GLY A 72 3.13 -14.53 1.55
N THR A 73 3.50 -15.77 1.87
CA THR A 73 4.30 -16.65 0.98
C THR A 73 3.56 -17.89 0.49
N GLY A 74 2.29 -18.03 0.79
CA GLY A 74 1.48 -19.18 0.38
C GLY A 74 0.06 -18.75 0.03
N ASP A 75 -0.94 -19.49 0.49
CA ASP A 75 -2.35 -19.23 0.20
C ASP A 75 -2.79 -17.86 0.70
N VAL A 76 -3.42 -17.08 -0.17
CA VAL A 76 -3.99 -15.77 0.16
C VAL A 76 -5.45 -15.73 -0.25
N ASP A 77 -6.30 -15.26 0.64
CA ASP A 77 -7.69 -14.91 0.37
C ASP A 77 -8.06 -13.57 1.05
N GLY A 78 -9.21 -13.04 0.76
CA GLY A 78 -9.72 -11.82 1.40
C GLY A 78 -10.60 -10.98 0.51
N PRO A 79 -11.01 -9.81 0.98
CA PRO A 79 -10.71 -9.29 2.32
C PRO A 79 -11.53 -9.95 3.43
N LEU A 80 -10.98 -9.95 4.65
CA LEU A 80 -11.66 -10.45 5.86
C LEU A 80 -12.91 -9.61 6.16
N ASP A 81 -12.79 -8.31 6.03
CA ASP A 81 -13.80 -7.28 6.22
C ASP A 81 -14.58 -6.99 4.93
N ALA A 82 -15.15 -8.03 4.33
CA ALA A 82 -16.00 -7.89 3.15
C ALA A 82 -17.15 -6.91 3.42
N MET A 83 -17.40 -6.02 2.46
CA MET A 83 -18.41 -4.99 2.53
C MET A 83 -19.10 -4.82 1.17
N PRO A 84 -20.21 -4.08 1.06
CA PRO A 84 -20.88 -3.87 -0.22
C PRO A 84 -19.90 -3.40 -1.30
N GLY A 85 -19.79 -4.16 -2.40
CA GLY A 85 -18.86 -3.84 -3.51
C GLY A 85 -17.42 -4.33 -3.34
N LEU A 86 -16.99 -4.70 -2.15
CA LEU A 86 -15.67 -5.31 -1.89
C LEU A 86 -15.86 -6.81 -1.65
N LYS A 87 -15.47 -7.63 -2.62
CA LYS A 87 -15.75 -9.08 -2.64
C LYS A 87 -14.59 -9.87 -2.05
N ARG A 88 -14.92 -10.79 -1.13
CA ARG A 88 -13.96 -11.80 -0.67
C ARG A 88 -13.76 -12.88 -1.72
N GLY A 89 -12.53 -13.32 -1.89
CA GLY A 89 -12.17 -14.42 -2.79
C GLY A 89 -10.70 -14.81 -2.65
N VAL A 90 -10.30 -15.85 -3.37
CA VAL A 90 -8.90 -16.25 -3.48
C VAL A 90 -8.12 -15.18 -4.24
N ILE A 91 -6.96 -14.83 -3.72
CA ILE A 91 -6.02 -13.88 -4.34
C ILE A 91 -4.81 -14.69 -4.81
N PRO A 92 -4.61 -14.86 -6.12
CA PRO A 92 -3.43 -15.56 -6.64
C PRO A 92 -2.14 -14.88 -6.14
N ASN A 93 -1.24 -15.66 -5.53
CA ASN A 93 0.02 -15.19 -4.97
C ASN A 93 1.20 -15.64 -5.85
N SER A 94 2.24 -14.82 -5.93
CA SER A 94 3.55 -15.16 -6.52
C SER A 94 4.43 -15.82 -5.46
N GLU A 95 4.07 -17.02 -5.01
CA GLU A 95 4.64 -17.71 -3.84
C GLU A 95 6.16 -17.90 -3.92
N ALA A 96 6.68 -18.24 -5.09
CA ALA A 96 8.12 -18.47 -5.28
C ALA A 96 8.91 -17.16 -5.08
N LEU A 97 8.44 -16.05 -5.66
CA LEU A 97 9.06 -14.74 -5.48
C LEU A 97 8.89 -14.23 -4.03
N ALA A 98 7.71 -14.40 -3.43
CA ALA A 98 7.47 -14.02 -2.03
C ALA A 98 8.40 -14.77 -1.06
N SER A 99 8.58 -16.09 -1.28
CA SER A 99 9.51 -16.92 -0.50
C SER A 99 10.96 -16.51 -0.71
N HIS A 100 11.33 -16.13 -1.93
CA HIS A 100 12.67 -15.60 -2.23
C HIS A 100 12.92 -14.26 -1.51
N ILE A 101 11.95 -13.32 -1.53
CA ILE A 101 12.05 -12.04 -0.82
C ILE A 101 12.27 -12.27 0.68
N ALA A 102 11.50 -13.17 1.30
CA ALA A 102 11.66 -13.51 2.70
C ALA A 102 13.04 -14.12 2.99
N SER A 103 13.47 -15.10 2.19
CA SER A 103 14.76 -15.79 2.40
C SER A 103 15.96 -14.86 2.20
N ALA A 104 15.93 -14.03 1.16
CA ALA A 104 16.96 -13.01 0.92
C ALA A 104 16.99 -11.97 2.05
N GLY A 105 15.81 -11.62 2.58
CA GLY A 105 15.68 -10.76 3.74
C GLY A 105 16.36 -11.35 4.97
N HIS A 106 16.04 -12.59 5.35
CA HIS A 106 16.69 -13.27 6.48
C HIS A 106 18.21 -13.34 6.31
N ALA A 107 18.69 -13.60 5.10
CA ALA A 107 20.12 -13.65 4.82
C ALA A 107 20.80 -12.26 4.96
N SER A 108 20.06 -11.16 4.84
CA SER A 108 20.54 -9.78 4.96
C SER A 108 20.14 -9.06 6.25
N GLY A 109 19.64 -9.82 7.26
CA GLY A 109 19.32 -9.28 8.59
C GLY A 109 17.93 -8.62 8.69
N PHE A 110 16.99 -9.06 7.85
CA PHE A 110 15.58 -8.68 7.95
C PHE A 110 14.76 -9.87 8.47
N ASP A 111 14.25 -9.76 9.68
CA ASP A 111 13.50 -10.81 10.37
C ASP A 111 12.03 -10.80 9.91
N TRP A 112 11.78 -11.23 8.69
CA TRP A 112 10.43 -11.34 8.15
C TRP A 112 9.56 -12.30 8.97
N ALA A 113 8.43 -11.83 9.47
CA ALA A 113 7.33 -12.73 9.78
C ALA A 113 6.76 -13.29 8.47
N VAL A 114 6.53 -14.61 8.41
CA VAL A 114 6.09 -15.30 7.19
C VAL A 114 4.73 -15.94 7.43
N ALA A 115 3.75 -15.58 6.61
CA ALA A 115 2.44 -16.23 6.61
C ALA A 115 2.33 -17.16 5.39
N ARG A 116 2.12 -18.47 5.63
CA ARG A 116 1.88 -19.47 4.59
C ARG A 116 0.41 -19.64 4.24
N ALA A 117 -0.46 -19.07 5.03
CA ALA A 117 -1.88 -18.88 4.77
C ALA A 117 -2.28 -17.55 5.39
N LEU A 118 -2.90 -16.68 4.62
CA LEU A 118 -3.22 -15.32 5.03
C LEU A 118 -4.56 -14.88 4.47
N THR A 119 -5.51 -14.53 5.35
CA THR A 119 -6.68 -13.78 4.95
C THR A 119 -6.38 -12.30 5.12
N VAL A 120 -6.28 -11.55 4.00
CA VAL A 120 -5.95 -10.12 4.03
C VAL A 120 -7.17 -9.28 4.44
N ASP A 121 -6.94 -8.04 4.87
CA ASP A 121 -7.98 -7.04 5.09
C ASP A 121 -8.13 -6.09 3.89
N HIS A 122 -8.93 -5.03 4.05
CA HIS A 122 -9.15 -4.02 3.01
C HIS A 122 -7.88 -3.31 2.55
N ALA A 123 -6.84 -3.21 3.39
CA ALA A 123 -5.58 -2.56 3.01
C ALA A 123 -4.92 -3.20 1.77
N ILE A 124 -5.03 -4.51 1.66
CA ILE A 124 -4.59 -5.27 0.49
C ILE A 124 -5.76 -5.50 -0.48
N GLY A 125 -6.95 -5.78 0.07
CA GLY A 125 -8.15 -6.13 -0.70
C GLY A 125 -8.59 -5.06 -1.68
N ILE A 126 -8.60 -3.78 -1.27
CA ILE A 126 -9.06 -2.67 -2.12
C ILE A 126 -8.13 -2.46 -3.33
N PRO A 127 -6.82 -2.22 -3.17
CA PRO A 127 -5.96 -2.07 -4.34
C PRO A 127 -5.87 -3.35 -5.19
N ASN A 128 -5.92 -4.53 -4.58
CA ASN A 128 -6.00 -5.77 -5.34
C ASN A 128 -7.26 -5.84 -6.20
N GLN A 129 -8.45 -5.55 -5.64
CA GLN A 129 -9.71 -5.60 -6.38
C GLN A 129 -9.80 -4.50 -7.44
N LEU A 130 -9.38 -3.26 -7.13
CA LEU A 130 -9.58 -2.12 -8.02
C LEU A 130 -8.49 -1.99 -9.09
N MET A 131 -7.30 -2.51 -8.86
CA MET A 131 -6.17 -2.32 -9.79
C MET A 131 -5.68 -3.64 -10.40
N VAL A 132 -5.53 -4.71 -9.61
CA VAL A 132 -4.92 -5.97 -10.08
C VAL A 132 -5.95 -6.92 -10.67
N GLN A 133 -7.11 -7.03 -10.03
CA GLN A 133 -8.19 -7.91 -10.49
C GLN A 133 -8.66 -7.63 -11.93
N PRO A 134 -8.78 -6.37 -12.39
CA PRO A 134 -9.11 -6.09 -13.80
C PRO A 134 -8.12 -6.68 -14.81
N MET A 135 -6.84 -6.76 -14.47
CA MET A 135 -5.84 -7.42 -15.32
C MET A 135 -6.09 -8.93 -15.42
N ARG A 136 -6.40 -9.59 -14.29
CA ARG A 136 -6.73 -11.02 -14.26
C ARG A 136 -7.98 -11.31 -15.05
N GLU A 137 -9.00 -10.46 -14.93
CA GLU A 137 -10.25 -10.57 -15.72
C GLU A 137 -10.01 -10.37 -17.23
N ALA A 138 -8.99 -9.60 -17.59
CA ALA A 138 -8.53 -9.47 -18.97
C ALA A 138 -7.62 -10.64 -19.45
N GLY A 139 -7.38 -11.64 -18.58
CA GLY A 139 -6.62 -12.86 -18.92
C GLY A 139 -5.12 -12.81 -18.62
N HIS A 140 -4.63 -11.76 -17.93
CA HIS A 140 -3.23 -11.70 -17.50
C HIS A 140 -2.99 -12.56 -16.26
N ALA A 141 -1.92 -13.36 -16.29
CA ALA A 141 -1.47 -14.12 -15.12
C ALA A 141 -0.63 -13.21 -14.20
N VAL A 142 -1.27 -12.57 -13.21
CA VAL A 142 -0.61 -11.66 -12.26
C VAL A 142 -0.83 -12.14 -10.84
N GLY A 143 0.28 -12.39 -10.10
CA GLY A 143 0.24 -12.70 -8.67
C GLY A 143 0.25 -11.45 -7.81
N THR A 144 -0.35 -11.51 -6.62
CA THR A 144 -0.30 -10.46 -5.60
C THR A 144 0.47 -10.97 -4.38
N ILE A 145 1.56 -10.30 -4.01
CA ILE A 145 2.33 -10.58 -2.79
C ILE A 145 1.90 -9.58 -1.71
N PRO A 146 1.15 -10.02 -0.69
CA PRO A 146 0.78 -9.14 0.41
C PRO A 146 1.95 -8.94 1.37
N VAL A 147 2.20 -7.67 1.69
CA VAL A 147 3.17 -7.24 2.71
C VAL A 147 2.44 -6.36 3.72
N TYR A 148 2.56 -6.68 5.01
CA TYR A 148 2.01 -5.88 6.09
C TYR A 148 3.13 -5.22 6.90
N LEU A 149 2.93 -3.95 7.23
CA LEU A 149 3.77 -3.21 8.17
C LEU A 149 2.96 -2.87 9.42
N ALA A 150 3.60 -2.84 10.58
CA ALA A 150 3.02 -2.27 11.78
C ALA A 150 2.94 -0.74 11.64
N ALA A 151 2.04 -0.25 10.78
CA ALA A 151 1.85 1.15 10.46
C ALA A 151 0.55 1.72 11.04
N GLY A 152 -0.51 0.91 11.15
CA GLY A 152 -1.79 1.32 11.76
C GLY A 152 -1.90 1.04 13.25
N VAL A 153 -1.04 0.20 13.82
CA VAL A 153 -1.11 -0.32 15.20
C VAL A 153 0.20 -0.10 15.94
N ASP A 154 0.14 0.45 17.16
CA ASP A 154 1.30 0.61 18.05
C ASP A 154 1.76 -0.75 18.65
N PRO A 155 3.08 -1.04 18.72
CA PRO A 155 4.22 -0.17 18.38
C PRO A 155 4.48 -0.07 16.88
N TYR A 156 4.52 1.17 16.38
CA TYR A 156 4.72 1.44 14.95
C TYR A 156 6.12 1.05 14.49
N ILE A 157 6.20 0.50 13.27
CA ILE A 157 7.49 0.39 12.57
C ILE A 157 8.07 1.80 12.35
N ARG A 158 9.36 2.01 12.58
CA ARG A 158 10.00 3.29 12.31
C ARG A 158 9.97 3.61 10.81
N MET A 159 9.75 4.87 10.44
CA MET A 159 9.73 5.32 9.04
C MET A 159 10.99 4.88 8.27
N ALA A 160 12.16 5.09 8.84
CA ALA A 160 13.43 4.66 8.25
C ALA A 160 13.49 3.12 8.04
N ARG A 161 12.86 2.33 8.94
CA ARG A 161 12.83 0.87 8.79
C ARG A 161 11.85 0.45 7.69
N ALA A 162 10.71 1.12 7.55
CA ALA A 162 9.80 0.88 6.43
C ALA A 162 10.49 1.12 5.08
N ILE A 163 11.25 2.21 4.94
CA ILE A 163 12.08 2.48 3.76
C ILE A 163 13.11 1.36 3.51
N GLN A 164 13.79 0.88 4.58
CA GLN A 164 14.76 -0.21 4.46
C GLN A 164 14.11 -1.53 4.01
N VAL A 165 12.90 -1.83 4.49
CA VAL A 165 12.11 -2.99 4.03
C VAL A 165 11.85 -2.88 2.53
N GLY A 166 11.45 -1.69 2.05
CA GLY A 166 11.30 -1.46 0.61
C GLY A 166 12.57 -1.71 -0.19
N ARG A 167 13.71 -1.19 0.27
CA ARG A 167 15.03 -1.44 -0.36
C ARG A 167 15.36 -2.93 -0.40
N GLN A 168 15.08 -3.65 0.69
CA GLN A 168 15.31 -5.09 0.74
C GLN A 168 14.43 -5.84 -0.26
N ILE A 169 13.15 -5.45 -0.41
CA ILE A 169 12.27 -6.03 -1.44
C ILE A 169 12.87 -5.80 -2.83
N ARG A 170 13.32 -4.58 -3.15
CA ARG A 170 13.98 -4.28 -4.43
C ARG A 170 15.21 -5.16 -4.66
N ASP A 171 16.09 -5.24 -3.68
CA ASP A 171 17.34 -5.97 -3.79
C ASP A 171 17.09 -7.47 -3.97
N ALA A 172 16.09 -8.03 -3.28
CA ALA A 172 15.66 -9.42 -3.46
C ALA A 172 15.04 -9.65 -4.84
N VAL A 173 14.16 -8.77 -5.32
CA VAL A 173 13.59 -8.87 -6.68
C VAL A 173 14.70 -8.84 -7.73
N ASN A 174 15.65 -7.93 -7.62
CA ASN A 174 16.78 -7.82 -8.57
C ASN A 174 17.71 -9.05 -8.55
N ALA A 175 17.80 -9.74 -7.42
CA ALA A 175 18.57 -10.98 -7.27
C ALA A 175 17.80 -12.23 -7.71
N TYR A 176 16.51 -12.14 -7.98
CA TYR A 176 15.69 -13.29 -8.38
C TYR A 176 16.07 -13.75 -9.79
N SER A 177 16.31 -15.07 -9.95
CA SER A 177 16.81 -15.65 -11.19
C SER A 177 15.78 -15.69 -12.31
N GLU A 178 14.50 -15.84 -11.94
CA GLU A 178 13.40 -15.91 -12.89
C GLU A 178 13.09 -14.52 -13.50
N ASN A 179 12.42 -14.54 -14.66
CA ASN A 179 12.03 -13.31 -15.34
C ASN A 179 10.70 -12.79 -14.75
N GLU A 180 10.81 -11.90 -13.76
CA GLU A 180 9.67 -11.27 -13.09
C GLU A 180 9.66 -9.77 -13.34
N GLN A 181 8.50 -9.25 -13.71
CA GLN A 181 8.22 -7.82 -13.74
C GLN A 181 7.35 -7.46 -12.54
N VAL A 182 7.90 -6.71 -11.62
CA VAL A 182 7.26 -6.43 -10.34
C VAL A 182 6.84 -4.97 -10.26
N VAL A 183 5.59 -4.74 -9.88
CA VAL A 183 5.10 -3.43 -9.46
C VAL A 183 4.92 -3.43 -7.94
N VAL A 184 5.26 -2.32 -7.29
CA VAL A 184 5.08 -2.16 -5.85
C VAL A 184 4.02 -1.09 -5.59
N ILE A 185 3.02 -1.44 -4.78
CA ILE A 185 1.93 -0.53 -4.38
C ILE A 185 2.06 -0.26 -2.88
N GLY A 186 2.19 1.02 -2.50
CA GLY A 186 2.01 1.49 -1.12
C GLY A 186 0.56 1.86 -0.91
N SER A 187 -0.12 1.16 -0.01
CA SER A 187 -1.55 1.28 0.25
C SER A 187 -1.82 1.98 1.57
N GLY A 188 -2.55 3.10 1.55
CA GLY A 188 -2.93 3.88 2.73
C GLY A 188 -3.45 5.28 2.39
N GLY A 189 -4.32 5.81 3.26
CA GLY A 189 -4.72 7.21 3.23
C GLY A 189 -3.60 8.14 3.71
N ILE A 190 -3.74 9.46 3.51
CA ILE A 190 -2.78 10.43 4.03
C ILE A 190 -3.27 10.90 5.40
N SER A 191 -3.88 12.08 5.53
CA SER A 191 -4.40 12.48 6.83
C SER A 191 -5.80 11.92 7.07
N HIS A 192 -5.98 11.26 8.22
CA HIS A 192 -7.28 10.83 8.71
C HIS A 192 -7.22 10.43 10.20
N TRP A 193 -8.31 10.69 10.91
CA TRP A 193 -8.50 10.37 12.32
C TRP A 193 -9.57 9.30 12.46
N VAL A 194 -9.18 8.07 12.79
CA VAL A 194 -10.08 6.92 12.85
C VAL A 194 -10.46 6.62 14.29
N GLY A 195 -11.78 6.52 14.56
CA GLY A 195 -12.30 6.16 15.88
C GLY A 195 -12.03 7.20 16.97
N THR A 196 -11.79 8.44 16.62
CA THR A 196 -11.55 9.57 17.53
C THR A 196 -12.64 10.62 17.42
N ALA A 197 -12.66 11.60 18.33
CA ALA A 197 -13.59 12.75 18.26
C ALA A 197 -13.32 13.66 17.03
N GLU A 198 -12.16 13.51 16.39
CA GLU A 198 -11.76 14.27 15.20
C GLU A 198 -12.05 13.52 13.89
N MET A 199 -12.77 12.39 13.93
CA MET A 199 -13.13 11.62 12.75
C MET A 199 -13.83 12.50 11.70
N GLY A 200 -13.36 12.44 10.45
CA GLY A 200 -13.80 13.33 9.36
C GLY A 200 -12.93 14.57 9.16
N ARG A 201 -12.00 14.84 10.09
CA ARG A 201 -10.97 15.87 9.86
C ARG A 201 -10.01 15.39 8.77
N VAL A 202 -9.66 16.31 7.86
CA VAL A 202 -8.59 16.15 6.85
C VAL A 202 -7.67 17.36 6.94
N ASN A 203 -6.37 17.15 6.91
CA ASN A 203 -5.35 18.20 6.94
C ASN A 203 -4.67 18.31 5.57
N GLU A 204 -5.25 19.12 4.68
CA GLU A 204 -4.72 19.30 3.33
C GLU A 204 -3.27 19.81 3.31
N ALA A 205 -2.84 20.60 4.29
CA ALA A 205 -1.47 21.10 4.33
C ALA A 205 -0.47 19.95 4.56
N PHE A 206 -0.77 19.04 5.47
CA PHE A 206 0.00 17.83 5.70
C PHE A 206 -0.05 16.91 4.48
N ASP A 207 -1.24 16.72 3.89
CA ASP A 207 -1.39 15.86 2.73
C ASP A 207 -0.54 16.34 1.54
N ARG A 208 -0.55 17.66 1.28
CA ARG A 208 0.28 18.26 0.23
C ARG A 208 1.78 18.15 0.51
N GLU A 209 2.19 18.21 1.78
CA GLU A 209 3.58 17.96 2.18
C GLU A 209 4.00 16.52 1.83
N ILE A 210 3.19 15.52 2.20
CA ILE A 210 3.47 14.10 1.90
C ILE A 210 3.47 13.85 0.39
N LEU A 211 2.50 14.42 -0.34
CA LEU A 211 2.46 14.32 -1.81
C LEU A 211 3.71 14.94 -2.47
N ALA A 212 4.18 16.08 -1.96
CA ALA A 212 5.41 16.70 -2.45
C ALA A 212 6.65 15.83 -2.18
N TYR A 213 6.71 15.10 -1.05
CA TYR A 213 7.76 14.12 -0.81
C TYR A 213 7.65 12.93 -1.77
N ALA A 214 6.44 12.43 -2.03
CA ALA A 214 6.21 11.36 -2.98
C ALA A 214 6.60 11.75 -4.41
N GLU A 215 6.26 12.97 -4.85
CA GLU A 215 6.62 13.48 -6.17
C GLU A 215 8.13 13.53 -6.41
N ARG A 216 8.91 13.92 -5.39
CA ARG A 216 10.38 13.96 -5.46
C ARG A 216 11.06 12.66 -5.05
N ASN A 217 10.29 11.67 -4.59
CA ASN A 217 10.78 10.47 -3.91
C ASN A 217 11.77 10.81 -2.77
N ASP A 218 11.38 11.78 -1.92
CA ASP A 218 12.23 12.33 -0.87
C ASP A 218 12.19 11.44 0.39
N LEU A 219 12.93 10.35 0.32
CA LEU A 219 13.03 9.37 1.40
C LEU A 219 13.68 9.97 2.66
N GLN A 220 14.54 10.98 2.50
CA GLN A 220 15.21 11.62 3.63
C GLN A 220 14.21 12.48 4.43
N ALA A 221 13.38 13.25 3.74
CA ALA A 221 12.34 14.05 4.37
C ALA A 221 11.31 13.15 5.10
N LEU A 222 10.87 12.06 4.45
CA LEU A 222 9.98 11.08 5.09
C LEU A 222 10.61 10.46 6.35
N ALA A 223 11.88 10.04 6.27
CA ALA A 223 12.60 9.43 7.40
C ALA A 223 12.80 10.37 8.58
N ALA A 224 12.75 11.69 8.35
CA ALA A 224 12.87 12.73 9.38
C ALA A 224 11.56 13.03 10.12
N LEU A 225 10.40 12.57 9.60
CA LEU A 225 9.12 12.76 10.28
C LEU A 225 9.06 11.94 11.56
N SER A 226 8.80 12.60 12.68
CA SER A 226 8.55 11.91 13.95
C SER A 226 7.12 11.38 14.03
N ASP A 227 6.91 10.37 14.86
CA ASP A 227 5.58 9.81 15.11
C ASP A 227 4.62 10.85 15.67
N GLU A 228 5.13 11.71 16.59
CA GLU A 228 4.35 12.81 17.19
C GLU A 228 3.92 13.83 16.13
N TYR A 229 4.80 14.16 15.17
CA TYR A 229 4.45 15.06 14.09
C TYR A 229 3.35 14.48 13.20
N ILE A 230 3.46 13.21 12.83
CA ILE A 230 2.47 12.52 11.99
C ILE A 230 1.13 12.43 12.74
N LEU A 231 1.13 12.00 14.00
CA LEU A 231 -0.09 11.91 14.82
C LEU A 231 -0.79 13.26 14.97
N ALA A 232 -0.04 14.33 15.19
CA ALA A 232 -0.60 15.68 15.37
C ALA A 232 -1.18 16.26 14.06
N ASN A 233 -0.57 15.98 12.92
CA ASN A 233 -0.91 16.58 11.63
C ASN A 233 -1.67 15.65 10.68
N GLY A 234 -1.40 14.36 10.73
CA GLY A 234 -2.01 13.34 9.88
C GLY A 234 -3.05 12.47 10.58
N GLY A 235 -3.13 12.55 11.92
CA GLY A 235 -3.98 11.65 12.70
C GLY A 235 -3.37 10.25 12.89
N ASN A 236 -4.10 9.40 13.62
CA ASN A 236 -3.68 8.02 13.82
C ASN A 236 -3.66 7.20 12.52
N GLY A 237 -4.58 7.48 11.60
CA GLY A 237 -4.56 6.85 10.28
C GLY A 237 -3.42 7.34 9.40
N GLY A 238 -2.99 8.59 9.52
CA GLY A 238 -1.82 9.13 8.79
C GLY A 238 -0.51 8.38 9.04
N MET A 239 -0.46 7.52 10.08
CA MET A 239 0.68 6.64 10.33
C MET A 239 0.92 5.65 9.18
N GLU A 240 -0.08 5.39 8.33
CA GLU A 240 0.00 4.51 7.16
C GLU A 240 0.89 5.03 6.03
N ILE A 241 1.29 6.31 6.05
CA ILE A 241 2.30 6.82 5.10
C ILE A 241 3.60 6.00 5.11
N ARG A 242 3.82 5.15 6.13
CA ARG A 242 4.91 4.16 6.17
C ARG A 242 4.82 3.12 5.06
N ASN A 243 3.59 2.77 4.64
CA ASN A 243 3.37 1.87 3.52
C ASN A 243 3.82 2.53 2.21
N TRP A 244 3.55 3.84 2.07
CA TRP A 244 4.06 4.65 0.97
C TRP A 244 5.58 4.73 1.00
N ALA A 245 6.16 5.02 2.18
CA ALA A 245 7.61 5.09 2.36
C ALA A 245 8.32 3.76 2.02
N CYS A 246 7.69 2.63 2.32
CA CYS A 246 8.19 1.31 1.92
C CYS A 246 8.18 1.14 0.40
N ALA A 247 7.08 1.46 -0.27
CA ALA A 247 7.00 1.40 -1.73
C ALA A 247 8.00 2.36 -2.40
N MET A 248 8.12 3.58 -1.87
CA MET A 248 9.12 4.56 -2.34
C MET A 248 10.55 4.07 -2.13
N GLY A 249 10.83 3.36 -1.02
CA GLY A 249 12.12 2.72 -0.75
C GLY A 249 12.47 1.63 -1.76
N ALA A 250 11.47 0.85 -2.19
CA ALA A 250 11.64 -0.14 -3.25
C ALA A 250 11.90 0.52 -4.63
N LEU A 251 11.41 1.73 -4.81
CA LEU A 251 11.57 2.54 -6.03
C LEU A 251 12.48 3.75 -5.79
N GLU A 252 13.51 3.60 -4.96
CA GLU A 252 14.46 4.68 -4.69
C GLU A 252 15.08 5.22 -5.98
N GLY A 253 15.04 6.53 -6.16
CA GLY A 253 15.44 7.21 -7.39
C GLY A 253 14.34 7.38 -8.44
N ALA A 254 13.14 6.85 -8.21
CA ALA A 254 11.99 7.12 -9.05
C ALA A 254 11.52 8.58 -8.93
N ARG A 255 10.67 8.98 -9.86
CA ARG A 255 9.94 10.25 -9.79
C ARG A 255 8.44 9.96 -9.67
N GLY A 256 7.76 10.64 -8.76
CA GLY A 256 6.31 10.55 -8.61
C GLY A 256 5.57 11.50 -9.55
N GLU A 257 4.43 11.05 -10.06
CA GLU A 257 3.42 11.83 -10.74
C GLU A 257 2.13 11.76 -9.92
N ILE A 258 1.64 12.89 -9.43
CA ILE A 258 0.36 12.95 -8.73
C ILE A 258 -0.76 12.80 -9.75
N ILE A 259 -1.50 11.69 -9.68
CA ILE A 259 -2.64 11.40 -10.56
C ILE A 259 -3.87 12.16 -10.08
N ALA A 260 -4.13 12.13 -8.76
CA ALA A 260 -5.25 12.82 -8.13
C ALA A 260 -4.99 13.04 -6.64
N TYR A 261 -5.67 14.04 -6.09
CA TYR A 261 -5.80 14.26 -4.65
C TYR A 261 -7.14 14.95 -4.36
N GLU A 262 -7.81 14.48 -3.31
CA GLU A 262 -8.98 15.14 -2.73
C GLU A 262 -8.98 14.98 -1.21
N ALA A 263 -9.33 16.06 -0.52
CA ALA A 263 -9.74 16.00 0.88
C ALA A 263 -11.21 15.62 0.93
N VAL A 264 -11.54 14.45 1.47
CA VAL A 264 -12.92 13.93 1.48
C VAL A 264 -13.37 13.66 2.91
N PRO A 265 -13.80 14.68 3.67
CA PRO A 265 -14.29 14.52 5.04
C PRO A 265 -15.41 13.49 5.19
N GLU A 266 -16.26 13.34 4.17
CA GLU A 266 -17.34 12.35 4.14
C GLU A 266 -16.83 10.91 4.06
N TRP A 267 -15.64 10.70 3.51
CA TRP A 267 -14.89 9.46 3.52
C TRP A 267 -13.73 9.50 4.51
N VAL A 268 -13.75 10.43 5.43
CA VAL A 268 -12.86 10.64 6.57
C VAL A 268 -11.37 10.74 6.26
N THR A 269 -10.97 10.88 5.00
CA THR A 269 -9.57 10.68 4.57
C THR A 269 -9.14 11.70 3.51
N GLY A 270 -7.87 12.11 3.54
CA GLY A 270 -7.16 12.71 2.42
C GLY A 270 -6.73 11.62 1.43
N LEU A 271 -7.35 11.59 0.25
CA LEU A 271 -7.17 10.55 -0.76
C LEU A 271 -6.15 10.99 -1.81
N GLY A 272 -4.94 10.46 -1.77
CA GLY A 272 -3.88 10.74 -2.73
C GLY A 272 -3.57 9.54 -3.62
N PHE A 273 -3.30 9.82 -4.90
CA PHE A 273 -2.90 8.82 -5.90
C PHE A 273 -1.65 9.30 -6.61
N VAL A 274 -0.59 8.50 -6.55
CA VAL A 274 0.70 8.82 -7.18
C VAL A 274 1.20 7.61 -7.95
N GLN A 275 1.71 7.82 -9.17
CA GLN A 275 2.51 6.82 -9.88
C GLN A 275 3.99 7.11 -9.69
N LEU A 276 4.79 6.10 -9.43
CA LEU A 276 6.24 6.16 -9.31
C LEU A 276 6.89 5.62 -10.58
N HIS A 277 7.60 6.49 -11.30
CA HIS A 277 8.26 6.17 -12.56
C HIS A 277 9.77 5.98 -12.30
N LEU A 278 10.29 4.81 -12.68
CA LEU A 278 11.74 4.59 -12.73
C LEU A 278 12.34 5.36 -13.93
N GLN A 279 13.47 5.97 -13.72
CA GLN A 279 14.22 6.70 -14.75
C GLN A 279 15.09 5.77 -15.58
#